data_2857e8f21888ea75875393eef0044d0e
#
_entry.id   2857e8f21888ea75875393eef0044d0e
#
_cell.length_a   1.000
_cell.length_b   1.000
_cell.length_c   1.000
_cell.angle_alpha   90.00
_cell.angle_beta   90.00
_cell.angle_gamma   90.00
#
_symmetry.space_group_name_H-M   'P 1'
#
loop_
_entity.id
_entity.type
_entity.pdbx_description
1 polymer ?
#
loop_
_entity_poly.entity_id
_entity_poly.type
_entity_poly.pdbx_seq_one_letter_code
_entity_poly.pdbx_strand_id
1 'polypeptide(L)'
;VINLSGKSIDSGRWTEKNKSELVNSRISVAQNIADGISKCVTPPRLLISASAVGYYGHGGESELRESAPRGSGFLAELCEEWERAALACQSALTRVCLLRFGVVLSREGGMLMALSTLLALRTSVFFGSGKQFLSWIHLADVVRVVEKCIEDPRLEGAINCSSPTPISSRQFARELGKITKCKVVFGLPGIIPKLMLGGPGGLLTKSQRVLPEKLIDAGHDFIYATLEAALKEEFSDEGVSVSKIDTSEINQTLLDRIPTISRAKFQLETGVPLSQPPEVVFSFFSSALNLGSMTP
;
A
#
# COMPACT_ATOMS: atom_id res chain seq x y z
N VAL A 1 -1.69 14.69 -8.66
CA VAL A 1 -2.77 13.67 -8.59
C VAL A 1 -2.26 12.49 -7.78
N ILE A 2 -3.08 11.94 -6.89
CA ILE A 2 -2.78 10.73 -6.12
C ILE A 2 -3.88 9.71 -6.43
N ASN A 3 -3.49 8.54 -6.95
CA ASN A 3 -4.39 7.43 -7.26
C ASN A 3 -4.08 6.23 -6.39
N LEU A 4 -4.93 5.95 -5.41
CA LEU A 4 -4.87 4.77 -4.54
C LEU A 4 -6.04 3.81 -4.78
N SER A 5 -6.75 3.96 -5.90
CA SER A 5 -7.95 3.17 -6.19
C SER A 5 -7.61 1.71 -6.47
N GLY A 6 -8.50 0.83 -6.04
CA GLY A 6 -8.43 -0.58 -6.33
C GLY A 6 -9.32 -1.40 -5.42
N LYS A 7 -10.04 -2.38 -5.98
CA LYS A 7 -10.81 -3.34 -5.20
C LYS A 7 -9.90 -4.12 -4.25
N SER A 8 -10.35 -4.38 -3.01
CA SER A 8 -9.58 -5.16 -2.05
C SER A 8 -9.23 -6.55 -2.59
N ILE A 9 -7.95 -6.93 -2.45
CA ILE A 9 -7.40 -8.20 -2.98
C ILE A 9 -7.92 -9.42 -2.22
N ASP A 10 -8.40 -9.21 -1.01
CA ASP A 10 -9.01 -10.22 -0.11
C ASP A 10 -10.54 -10.22 -0.13
N SER A 11 -11.17 -9.46 -1.03
CA SER A 11 -12.63 -9.35 -1.17
C SER A 11 -13.33 -10.64 -1.59
N GLY A 12 -12.64 -11.78 -1.58
CA GLY A 12 -13.17 -13.10 -1.86
C GLY A 12 -12.20 -14.00 -2.63
N ARG A 13 -12.67 -15.19 -2.99
CA ARG A 13 -11.85 -16.14 -3.76
C ARG A 13 -11.54 -15.61 -5.14
N TRP A 14 -10.34 -15.88 -5.66
CA TRP A 14 -9.91 -15.47 -7.00
C TRP A 14 -10.50 -16.36 -8.09
N THR A 15 -11.82 -16.25 -8.26
CA THR A 15 -12.49 -16.75 -9.48
C THR A 15 -12.11 -15.87 -10.67
N GLU A 16 -12.34 -16.31 -11.88
CA GLU A 16 -12.06 -15.50 -13.08
C GLU A 16 -12.83 -14.17 -13.06
N LYS A 17 -14.10 -14.19 -12.59
CA LYS A 17 -14.88 -12.97 -12.39
C LYS A 17 -14.20 -12.02 -11.41
N ASN A 18 -13.80 -12.50 -10.23
CA ASN A 18 -13.17 -11.66 -9.22
C ASN A 18 -11.80 -11.15 -9.65
N LYS A 19 -11.01 -11.95 -10.36
CA LYS A 19 -9.75 -11.49 -10.98
C LYS A 19 -10.00 -10.39 -12.01
N SER A 20 -11.01 -10.53 -12.87
CA SER A 20 -11.37 -9.49 -13.84
C SER A 20 -11.78 -8.19 -13.15
N GLU A 21 -12.53 -8.26 -12.06
CA GLU A 21 -12.91 -7.09 -11.27
C GLU A 21 -11.69 -6.44 -10.58
N LEU A 22 -10.73 -7.24 -10.08
CA LEU A 22 -9.45 -6.75 -9.54
C LEU A 22 -8.62 -6.02 -10.59
N VAL A 23 -8.55 -6.56 -11.80
CA VAL A 23 -7.88 -5.97 -12.97
C VAL A 23 -8.56 -4.65 -13.34
N ASN A 24 -9.87 -4.68 -13.59
CA ASN A 24 -10.62 -3.51 -14.04
C ASN A 24 -10.58 -2.37 -13.04
N SER A 25 -10.71 -2.66 -11.73
CA SER A 25 -10.69 -1.64 -10.68
C SER A 25 -9.37 -0.86 -10.57
N ARG A 26 -8.30 -1.35 -11.21
CA ARG A 26 -6.97 -0.75 -11.19
C ARG A 26 -6.59 -0.18 -12.54
N ILE A 27 -6.61 -1.03 -13.56
CA ILE A 27 -6.08 -0.69 -14.89
C ILE A 27 -6.97 0.34 -15.56
N SER A 28 -8.30 0.12 -15.57
CA SER A 28 -9.22 1.08 -16.21
C SER A 28 -9.19 2.45 -15.53
N VAL A 29 -9.08 2.46 -14.18
CA VAL A 29 -8.96 3.72 -13.45
C VAL A 29 -7.64 4.43 -13.75
N ALA A 30 -6.53 3.70 -13.76
CA ALA A 30 -5.22 4.27 -14.09
C ALA A 30 -5.18 4.82 -15.52
N GLN A 31 -5.77 4.10 -16.49
CA GLN A 31 -5.91 4.55 -17.88
C GLN A 31 -6.74 5.82 -17.98
N ASN A 32 -7.92 5.86 -17.36
CA ASN A 32 -8.78 7.04 -17.38
C ASN A 32 -8.10 8.28 -16.78
N ILE A 33 -7.31 8.10 -15.70
CA ILE A 33 -6.53 9.18 -15.10
C ILE A 33 -5.43 9.62 -16.07
N ALA A 34 -4.68 8.69 -16.66
CA ALA A 34 -3.61 8.99 -17.60
C ALA A 34 -4.14 9.70 -18.85
N ASP A 35 -5.26 9.25 -19.40
CA ASP A 35 -5.94 9.88 -20.54
C ASP A 35 -6.44 11.28 -20.19
N GLY A 36 -6.99 11.46 -19.00
CA GLY A 36 -7.40 12.76 -18.48
C GLY A 36 -6.23 13.73 -18.37
N ILE A 37 -5.12 13.29 -17.79
CA ILE A 37 -3.89 14.09 -17.66
C ILE A 37 -3.35 14.48 -19.03
N SER A 38 -3.29 13.53 -19.98
CA SER A 38 -2.76 13.77 -21.33
C SER A 38 -3.59 14.76 -22.13
N LYS A 39 -4.87 14.94 -21.79
CA LYS A 39 -5.78 15.90 -22.44
C LYS A 39 -5.84 17.26 -21.75
N CYS A 40 -5.18 17.42 -20.59
CA CYS A 40 -5.18 18.70 -19.86
C CYS A 40 -4.34 19.75 -20.62
N VAL A 41 -4.86 20.95 -20.74
CA VAL A 41 -4.11 22.11 -21.21
C VAL A 41 -2.96 22.45 -20.26
N THR A 42 -3.21 22.27 -18.96
CA THR A 42 -2.19 22.44 -17.91
C THR A 42 -2.14 21.12 -17.11
N PRO A 43 -1.31 20.16 -17.52
CA PRO A 43 -1.25 18.88 -16.84
C PRO A 43 -0.65 19.01 -15.45
N PRO A 44 -1.03 18.12 -14.50
CA PRO A 44 -0.43 18.08 -13.17
C PRO A 44 1.05 17.70 -13.28
N ARG A 45 1.89 18.31 -12.44
CA ARG A 45 3.33 18.02 -12.42
C ARG A 45 3.68 16.62 -11.92
N LEU A 46 2.78 15.99 -11.17
CA LEU A 46 3.01 14.70 -10.53
C LEU A 46 1.74 13.86 -10.51
N LEU A 47 1.88 12.60 -10.93
CA LEU A 47 0.96 11.50 -10.63
C LEU A 47 1.66 10.52 -9.68
N ILE A 48 1.10 10.31 -8.51
CA ILE A 48 1.44 9.20 -7.61
C ILE A 48 0.37 8.14 -7.80
N SER A 49 0.76 6.96 -8.26
CA SER A 49 -0.16 5.83 -8.45
C SER A 49 0.25 4.65 -7.57
N ALA A 50 -0.75 4.03 -6.94
CA ALA A 50 -0.52 2.79 -6.22
C ALA A 50 -0.06 1.68 -7.16
N SER A 51 0.78 0.83 -6.63
CA SER A 51 1.20 -0.49 -7.11
C SER A 51 1.42 -1.39 -5.89
N ALA A 52 2.01 -2.55 -6.03
CA ALA A 52 2.28 -3.43 -4.91
C ALA A 52 3.58 -4.22 -5.09
N VAL A 53 4.19 -4.64 -3.98
CA VAL A 53 5.33 -5.60 -3.99
C VAL A 53 4.96 -6.94 -4.64
N GLY A 54 3.67 -7.17 -4.87
CA GLY A 54 3.17 -8.27 -5.71
C GLY A 54 3.81 -8.35 -7.09
N TYR A 55 4.31 -7.24 -7.63
CA TYR A 55 5.12 -7.13 -8.84
C TYR A 55 6.27 -8.14 -8.89
N TYR A 56 6.92 -8.36 -7.75
CA TYR A 56 8.09 -9.25 -7.67
C TYR A 56 7.74 -10.74 -7.57
N GLY A 57 6.47 -11.10 -7.38
CA GLY A 57 6.07 -12.50 -7.25
C GLY A 57 6.69 -13.18 -6.02
N HIS A 58 7.34 -14.34 -6.22
CA HIS A 58 8.05 -15.07 -5.16
C HIS A 58 9.56 -14.93 -5.37
N GLY A 59 10.21 -14.16 -4.52
CA GLY A 59 11.64 -13.86 -4.62
C GLY A 59 12.56 -14.76 -3.76
N GLY A 60 12.00 -15.70 -3.00
CA GLY A 60 12.80 -16.54 -2.10
C GLY A 60 13.48 -15.71 -1.01
N GLU A 61 14.82 -15.83 -0.90
CA GLU A 61 15.64 -15.08 0.04
C GLU A 61 16.33 -13.86 -0.60
N SER A 62 16.19 -13.69 -1.93
CA SER A 62 16.84 -12.61 -2.67
C SER A 62 16.29 -11.24 -2.26
N GLU A 63 17.16 -10.25 -2.17
CA GLU A 63 16.78 -8.86 -2.03
C GLU A 63 16.14 -8.33 -3.31
N LEU A 64 14.98 -7.72 -3.17
CA LEU A 64 14.18 -7.20 -4.27
C LEU A 64 14.16 -5.67 -4.17
N ARG A 65 14.98 -5.05 -5.02
CA ARG A 65 15.09 -3.60 -5.15
C ARG A 65 14.22 -3.12 -6.32
N GLU A 66 14.06 -1.82 -6.49
CA GLU A 66 13.24 -1.25 -7.57
C GLU A 66 13.70 -1.69 -8.97
N SER A 67 14.99 -1.95 -9.12
CA SER A 67 15.60 -2.46 -10.36
C SER A 67 15.37 -3.96 -10.61
N ALA A 68 14.86 -4.70 -9.62
CA ALA A 68 14.61 -6.13 -9.76
C ALA A 68 13.51 -6.41 -10.81
N PRO A 69 13.68 -7.46 -11.63
CA PRO A 69 12.72 -7.79 -12.68
C PRO A 69 11.37 -8.21 -12.08
N ARG A 70 10.33 -8.11 -12.90
CA ARG A 70 9.01 -8.66 -12.58
C ARG A 70 9.10 -10.17 -12.32
N GLY A 71 8.43 -10.59 -11.28
CA GLY A 71 8.24 -12.00 -11.00
C GLY A 71 7.14 -12.65 -11.85
N SER A 72 6.62 -13.77 -11.39
CA SER A 72 5.61 -14.56 -12.10
C SER A 72 4.29 -14.66 -11.35
N GLY A 73 3.21 -14.89 -12.11
CA GLY A 73 1.86 -15.15 -11.63
C GLY A 73 0.97 -13.91 -11.62
N PHE A 74 -0.32 -14.15 -11.41
CA PHE A 74 -1.40 -13.18 -11.56
C PHE A 74 -1.11 -11.78 -10.99
N LEU A 75 -0.59 -11.69 -9.76
CA LEU A 75 -0.33 -10.38 -9.17
C LEU A 75 0.84 -9.64 -9.81
N ALA A 76 1.87 -10.36 -10.26
CA ALA A 76 3.00 -9.74 -10.93
C ALA A 76 2.56 -9.18 -12.29
N GLU A 77 1.73 -9.91 -13.01
CA GLU A 77 1.13 -9.49 -14.28
C GLU A 77 0.20 -8.29 -14.06
N LEU A 78 -0.68 -8.37 -13.05
CA LEU A 78 -1.58 -7.27 -12.70
C LEU A 78 -0.81 -5.98 -12.36
N CYS A 79 0.24 -6.07 -11.52
CA CYS A 79 1.04 -4.90 -11.16
C CYS A 79 1.75 -4.29 -12.36
N GLU A 80 2.32 -5.12 -13.25
CA GLU A 80 2.96 -4.63 -14.47
C GLU A 80 2.00 -3.87 -15.38
N GLU A 81 0.81 -4.41 -15.62
CA GLU A 81 -0.20 -3.75 -16.44
C GLU A 81 -0.72 -2.47 -15.78
N TRP A 82 -0.91 -2.49 -14.47
CA TRP A 82 -1.31 -1.32 -13.69
C TRP A 82 -0.26 -0.21 -13.76
N GLU A 83 1.01 -0.54 -13.55
CA GLU A 83 2.13 0.40 -13.67
C GLU A 83 2.25 0.96 -15.10
N ARG A 84 2.09 0.12 -16.11
CA ARG A 84 2.09 0.54 -17.54
C ARG A 84 0.96 1.52 -17.83
N ALA A 85 -0.24 1.27 -17.32
CA ALA A 85 -1.38 2.16 -17.49
C ALA A 85 -1.15 3.54 -16.85
N ALA A 86 -0.57 3.57 -15.64
CA ALA A 86 -0.25 4.83 -14.98
C ALA A 86 0.89 5.60 -15.68
N LEU A 87 1.89 4.90 -16.23
CA LEU A 87 3.01 5.51 -16.94
C LEU A 87 2.61 6.14 -18.29
N ALA A 88 1.43 5.83 -18.83
CA ALA A 88 0.98 6.34 -20.13
C ALA A 88 0.88 7.88 -20.20
N CYS A 89 0.75 8.57 -19.05
CA CYS A 89 0.74 10.04 -19.00
C CYS A 89 2.10 10.65 -18.64
N GLN A 90 3.15 9.84 -18.48
CA GLN A 90 4.48 10.38 -18.18
C GLN A 90 4.99 11.23 -19.34
N SER A 91 5.46 12.43 -19.02
CA SER A 91 5.95 13.38 -20.00
C SER A 91 6.94 14.36 -19.35
N ALA A 92 7.50 15.29 -20.12
CA ALA A 92 8.33 16.36 -19.58
C ALA A 92 7.57 17.27 -18.57
N LEU A 93 6.25 17.27 -18.61
CA LEU A 93 5.41 18.09 -17.72
C LEU A 93 4.81 17.30 -16.55
N THR A 94 4.68 15.99 -16.69
CA THR A 94 4.09 15.11 -15.65
C THR A 94 5.04 13.99 -15.30
N ARG A 95 5.58 14.03 -14.08
CA ARG A 95 6.34 12.95 -13.47
C ARG A 95 5.40 11.91 -12.87
N VAL A 96 5.75 10.63 -12.96
CA VAL A 96 4.95 9.53 -12.40
C VAL A 96 5.75 8.78 -11.35
N CYS A 97 5.17 8.62 -10.15
CA CYS A 97 5.67 7.77 -9.08
C CYS A 97 4.74 6.57 -8.91
N LEU A 98 5.29 5.36 -8.94
CA LEU A 98 4.56 4.11 -8.79
C LEU A 98 4.91 3.50 -7.44
N LEU A 99 4.04 3.62 -6.45
CA LEU A 99 4.30 3.13 -5.09
C LEU A 99 4.00 1.64 -4.99
N ARG A 100 5.03 0.80 -4.97
CA ARG A 100 4.92 -0.64 -4.72
C ARG A 100 4.78 -0.89 -3.22
N PHE A 101 3.54 -0.90 -2.76
CA PHE A 101 3.24 -1.08 -1.35
C PHE A 101 3.60 -2.48 -0.84
N GLY A 102 4.36 -2.53 0.26
CA GLY A 102 4.41 -3.67 1.16
C GLY A 102 3.10 -3.81 1.94
N VAL A 103 3.07 -4.72 2.90
CA VAL A 103 1.92 -4.85 3.80
C VAL A 103 1.87 -3.62 4.71
N VAL A 104 0.82 -2.82 4.54
CA VAL A 104 0.61 -1.63 5.39
C VAL A 104 0.12 -2.07 6.76
N LEU A 105 0.82 -1.64 7.81
CA LEU A 105 0.47 -1.93 9.19
C LEU A 105 -0.35 -0.78 9.78
N SER A 106 -1.58 -1.10 10.21
CA SER A 106 -2.45 -0.27 11.01
C SER A 106 -3.47 -1.16 11.73
N ARG A 107 -3.83 -0.83 12.98
CA ARG A 107 -4.91 -1.50 13.70
C ARG A 107 -6.28 -1.22 13.10
N GLU A 108 -6.42 -0.11 12.40
CA GLU A 108 -7.68 0.32 11.79
C GLU A 108 -8.03 -0.46 10.52
N GLY A 109 -7.11 -1.31 10.02
CA GLY A 109 -7.37 -2.08 8.81
C GLY A 109 -6.30 -3.10 8.45
N GLY A 110 -6.48 -3.71 7.28
CA GLY A 110 -5.52 -4.63 6.70
C GLY A 110 -5.20 -5.84 7.58
N MET A 111 -3.92 -6.24 7.56
CA MET A 111 -3.48 -7.48 8.19
C MET A 111 -3.64 -7.48 9.73
N LEU A 112 -3.38 -6.37 10.43
CA LEU A 112 -3.49 -6.33 11.89
C LEU A 112 -4.94 -6.46 12.34
N MET A 113 -5.87 -5.82 11.62
CA MET A 113 -7.30 -5.97 11.88
C MET A 113 -7.76 -7.41 11.59
N ALA A 114 -7.31 -8.03 10.51
CA ALA A 114 -7.64 -9.41 10.21
C ALA A 114 -7.15 -10.42 11.27
N LEU A 115 -6.05 -10.10 11.95
CA LEU A 115 -5.51 -10.91 13.05
C LEU A 115 -6.16 -10.61 14.41
N SER A 116 -7.00 -9.58 14.55
CA SER A 116 -7.55 -9.11 15.83
C SER A 116 -8.27 -10.20 16.64
N THR A 117 -9.05 -11.06 15.99
CA THR A 117 -9.74 -12.18 16.64
C THR A 117 -8.75 -13.18 17.27
N LEU A 118 -7.67 -13.52 16.55
CA LEU A 118 -6.64 -14.42 17.07
C LEU A 118 -5.88 -13.76 18.24
N LEU A 119 -5.59 -12.48 18.13
CA LEU A 119 -4.94 -11.71 19.20
C LEU A 119 -5.82 -11.62 20.44
N ALA A 120 -7.14 -11.44 20.29
CA ALA A 120 -8.09 -11.47 21.40
C ALA A 120 -8.09 -12.83 22.11
N LEU A 121 -7.87 -13.92 21.38
CA LEU A 121 -7.66 -15.27 21.91
C LEU A 121 -6.23 -15.50 22.43
N ARG A 122 -5.43 -14.43 22.54
CA ARG A 122 -4.02 -14.47 22.95
C ARG A 122 -3.16 -15.44 22.14
N THR A 123 -3.42 -15.48 20.83
CA THR A 123 -2.77 -16.37 19.89
C THR A 123 -2.20 -15.58 18.72
N SER A 124 -0.96 -15.86 18.37
CA SER A 124 -0.31 -15.35 17.15
C SER A 124 0.09 -16.51 16.26
N VAL A 125 -0.03 -16.33 14.95
CA VAL A 125 0.22 -17.42 13.98
C VAL A 125 1.12 -16.98 12.84
N PHE A 126 1.89 -17.93 12.30
CA PHE A 126 2.56 -17.81 11.02
C PHE A 126 2.20 -19.03 10.14
N PHE A 127 2.43 -18.91 8.84
CA PHE A 127 2.04 -19.95 7.88
C PHE A 127 3.25 -20.64 7.28
N GLY A 128 3.12 -21.95 6.98
CA GLY A 128 4.18 -22.75 6.40
C GLY A 128 5.42 -22.84 7.29
N SER A 129 6.60 -22.75 6.68
CA SER A 129 7.87 -22.76 7.42
C SER A 129 8.10 -21.51 8.27
N GLY A 130 7.38 -20.42 7.97
CA GLY A 130 7.60 -19.12 8.59
C GLY A 130 8.90 -18.44 8.15
N LYS A 131 9.67 -19.00 7.21
CA LYS A 131 10.91 -18.43 6.69
C LYS A 131 10.68 -17.38 5.61
N GLN A 132 9.51 -17.37 4.98
CA GLN A 132 9.16 -16.42 3.94
C GLN A 132 9.21 -14.99 4.48
N PHE A 133 9.84 -14.10 3.73
CA PHE A 133 9.92 -12.69 4.05
C PHE A 133 8.61 -11.97 3.79
N LEU A 134 8.28 -11.09 4.71
CA LEU A 134 7.19 -10.13 4.65
C LEU A 134 7.78 -8.74 4.56
N SER A 135 7.49 -8.04 3.48
CA SER A 135 7.79 -6.62 3.36
C SER A 135 6.60 -5.83 3.87
N TRP A 136 6.84 -4.94 4.78
CA TRP A 136 5.82 -4.18 5.51
C TRP A 136 6.20 -2.69 5.58
N ILE A 137 5.24 -1.85 5.88
CA ILE A 137 5.43 -0.42 6.17
C ILE A 137 4.35 0.02 7.16
N HIS A 138 4.66 0.94 8.05
CA HIS A 138 3.65 1.56 8.90
C HIS A 138 2.86 2.62 8.13
N LEU A 139 1.57 2.80 8.45
CA LEU A 139 0.70 3.75 7.74
C LEU A 139 1.24 5.19 7.77
N ALA A 140 1.80 5.64 8.90
CA ALA A 140 2.40 6.97 8.99
C ALA A 140 3.59 7.14 8.03
N ASP A 141 4.41 6.09 7.84
CA ASP A 141 5.51 6.13 6.88
C ASP A 141 5.01 6.15 5.43
N VAL A 142 3.85 5.54 5.13
CA VAL A 142 3.21 5.67 3.80
C VAL A 142 2.92 7.13 3.48
N VAL A 143 2.37 7.88 4.45
CA VAL A 143 2.09 9.32 4.28
C VAL A 143 3.38 10.08 4.00
N ARG A 144 4.43 9.83 4.77
CA ARG A 144 5.74 10.48 4.55
C ARG A 144 6.40 10.12 3.22
N VAL A 145 6.22 8.90 2.75
CA VAL A 145 6.70 8.51 1.40
C VAL A 145 5.96 9.32 0.32
N VAL A 146 4.65 9.51 0.47
CA VAL A 146 3.87 10.35 -0.46
C VAL A 146 4.36 11.79 -0.42
N GLU A 147 4.57 12.37 0.76
CA GLU A 147 5.15 13.71 0.94
C GLU A 147 6.53 13.81 0.29
N LYS A 148 7.40 12.84 0.55
CA LYS A 148 8.74 12.78 -0.06
C LYS A 148 8.68 12.73 -1.58
N CYS A 149 7.74 11.97 -2.15
CA CYS A 149 7.52 11.95 -3.61
C CYS A 149 7.05 13.31 -4.16
N ILE A 150 6.29 14.08 -3.39
CA ILE A 150 5.87 15.44 -3.80
C ILE A 150 7.06 16.39 -3.77
N GLU A 151 7.87 16.34 -2.72
CA GLU A 151 8.96 17.28 -2.45
C GLU A 151 10.23 17.02 -3.27
N ASP A 152 10.56 15.73 -3.50
CA ASP A 152 11.82 15.35 -4.16
C ASP A 152 11.58 14.97 -5.64
N PRO A 153 11.95 15.84 -6.59
CA PRO A 153 11.73 15.56 -8.01
C PRO A 153 12.58 14.42 -8.57
N ARG A 154 13.59 13.94 -7.83
CA ARG A 154 14.43 12.80 -8.25
C ARG A 154 13.69 11.47 -8.11
N LEU A 155 12.64 11.43 -7.28
CA LEU A 155 11.82 10.23 -7.09
C LEU A 155 10.82 10.10 -8.25
N GLU A 156 11.07 9.14 -9.15
CA GLU A 156 10.21 8.82 -10.28
C GLU A 156 10.19 7.31 -10.60
N GLY A 157 9.20 6.88 -11.38
CA GLY A 157 8.99 5.48 -11.73
C GLY A 157 8.65 4.64 -10.51
N ALA A 158 9.06 3.36 -10.51
CA ALA A 158 8.80 2.44 -9.41
C ALA A 158 9.57 2.85 -8.14
N ILE A 159 8.86 2.84 -7.00
CA ILE A 159 9.38 3.15 -5.67
C ILE A 159 8.82 2.10 -4.71
N ASN A 160 9.69 1.37 -4.04
CA ASN A 160 9.31 0.40 -3.03
C ASN A 160 8.83 1.12 -1.75
N CYS A 161 7.53 1.12 -1.52
CA CYS A 161 6.92 1.68 -0.32
C CYS A 161 6.89 0.60 0.76
N SER A 162 8.05 0.33 1.35
CA SER A 162 8.27 -0.68 2.38
C SER A 162 9.29 -0.19 3.40
N SER A 163 9.23 -0.74 4.63
CA SER A 163 10.27 -0.54 5.64
C SER A 163 11.61 -1.07 5.15
N PRO A 164 12.75 -0.47 5.56
CA PRO A 164 14.10 -0.95 5.23
C PRO A 164 14.43 -2.30 5.87
N THR A 165 13.59 -2.79 6.78
CA THR A 165 13.81 -4.04 7.52
C THR A 165 12.74 -5.08 7.23
N PRO A 166 12.78 -5.76 6.06
CA PRO A 166 11.88 -6.89 5.80
C PRO A 166 12.13 -8.00 6.83
N ILE A 167 11.06 -8.67 7.25
CA ILE A 167 11.12 -9.64 8.35
C ILE A 167 10.51 -10.98 7.94
N SER A 168 10.96 -12.09 8.53
CA SER A 168 10.32 -13.37 8.27
C SER A 168 8.95 -13.46 8.93
N SER A 169 8.02 -14.19 8.31
CA SER A 169 6.66 -14.39 8.84
C SER A 169 6.67 -14.95 10.27
N ARG A 170 7.63 -15.81 10.60
CA ARG A 170 7.81 -16.34 11.96
C ARG A 170 8.26 -15.26 12.94
N GLN A 171 9.21 -14.40 12.53
CA GLN A 171 9.63 -13.27 13.36
C GLN A 171 8.50 -12.28 13.56
N PHE A 172 7.74 -11.96 12.49
CA PHE A 172 6.55 -11.11 12.59
C PHE A 172 5.57 -11.65 13.66
N ALA A 173 5.20 -12.93 13.58
CA ALA A 173 4.29 -13.54 14.54
C ALA A 173 4.83 -13.53 15.97
N ARG A 174 6.15 -13.70 16.15
CA ARG A 174 6.78 -13.65 17.48
C ARG A 174 6.75 -12.25 18.07
N GLU A 175 7.16 -11.23 17.29
CA GLU A 175 7.16 -9.83 17.78
C GLU A 175 5.73 -9.36 18.06
N LEU A 176 4.79 -9.66 17.18
CA LEU A 176 3.38 -9.36 17.39
C LEU A 176 2.86 -10.06 18.67
N GLY A 177 3.15 -11.35 18.81
CA GLY A 177 2.75 -12.11 20.00
C GLY A 177 3.38 -11.58 21.30
N LYS A 178 4.63 -11.13 21.26
CA LYS A 178 5.32 -10.53 22.40
C LYS A 178 4.65 -9.22 22.85
N ILE A 179 4.39 -8.32 21.89
CA ILE A 179 3.80 -7.01 22.17
C ILE A 179 2.34 -7.14 22.63
N THR A 180 1.56 -8.01 22.00
CA THR A 180 0.15 -8.24 22.34
C THR A 180 -0.03 -9.24 23.50
N LYS A 181 1.06 -9.66 24.14
CA LYS A 181 1.06 -10.62 25.28
C LYS A 181 0.34 -11.93 24.94
N CYS A 182 0.50 -12.44 23.71
CA CYS A 182 -0.03 -13.73 23.31
C CYS A 182 0.64 -14.87 24.11
N LYS A 183 -0.16 -15.83 24.52
CA LYS A 183 0.33 -17.01 25.25
C LYS A 183 0.87 -18.08 24.30
N VAL A 184 0.38 -18.10 23.08
CA VAL A 184 0.70 -19.11 22.08
C VAL A 184 1.14 -18.46 20.77
N VAL A 185 2.28 -18.92 20.24
CA VAL A 185 2.76 -18.57 18.90
C VAL A 185 3.08 -19.88 18.17
N PHE A 186 2.34 -20.19 17.11
CA PHE A 186 2.53 -21.46 16.39
C PHE A 186 2.39 -21.31 14.87
N GLY A 187 2.93 -22.31 14.17
CA GLY A 187 2.85 -22.38 12.71
C GLY A 187 1.65 -23.16 12.24
N LEU A 188 0.89 -22.62 11.32
CA LEU A 188 -0.16 -23.32 10.59
C LEU A 188 0.39 -23.85 9.26
N PRO A 189 0.01 -25.07 8.83
CA PRO A 189 0.38 -25.57 7.51
C PRO A 189 0.02 -24.56 6.40
N GLY A 190 0.93 -24.34 5.46
CA GLY A 190 0.77 -23.33 4.40
C GLY A 190 -0.39 -23.59 3.44
N ILE A 191 -0.97 -24.79 3.48
CA ILE A 191 -2.17 -25.13 2.70
C ILE A 191 -3.45 -24.52 3.31
N ILE A 192 -3.48 -24.26 4.61
CA ILE A 192 -4.68 -23.78 5.33
C ILE A 192 -5.16 -22.44 4.77
N PRO A 193 -4.32 -21.38 4.64
CA PRO A 193 -4.77 -20.14 4.05
C PRO A 193 -5.29 -20.31 2.62
N LYS A 194 -4.69 -21.22 1.87
CA LYS A 194 -5.07 -21.50 0.49
C LYS A 194 -6.44 -22.16 0.39
N LEU A 195 -6.74 -23.07 1.33
CA LEU A 195 -8.06 -23.71 1.42
C LEU A 195 -9.15 -22.75 1.89
N MET A 196 -8.85 -21.89 2.85
CA MET A 196 -9.82 -20.95 3.43
C MET A 196 -10.08 -19.75 2.51
N LEU A 197 -9.05 -19.12 1.99
CA LEU A 197 -9.12 -17.87 1.24
C LEU A 197 -8.96 -18.07 -0.29
N GLY A 198 -8.59 -19.26 -0.74
CA GLY A 198 -8.30 -19.51 -2.15
C GLY A 198 -7.02 -18.81 -2.62
N GLY A 199 -7.09 -18.11 -3.76
CA GLY A 199 -5.95 -17.41 -4.35
C GLY A 199 -5.24 -16.43 -3.41
N PRO A 200 -5.98 -15.55 -2.69
CA PRO A 200 -5.39 -14.65 -1.70
C PRO A 200 -4.58 -15.34 -0.62
N GLY A 201 -5.02 -16.53 -0.17
CA GLY A 201 -4.28 -17.30 0.83
C GLY A 201 -2.88 -17.74 0.39
N GLY A 202 -2.65 -17.85 -0.92
CA GLY A 202 -1.33 -18.15 -1.47
C GLY A 202 -0.30 -17.05 -1.26
N LEU A 203 -0.74 -15.82 -1.02
CA LEU A 203 0.15 -14.67 -0.76
C LEU A 203 0.88 -14.82 0.57
N LEU A 204 0.22 -15.39 1.58
CA LEU A 204 0.78 -15.57 2.91
C LEU A 204 1.97 -16.55 2.96
N THR A 205 2.17 -17.29 1.86
CA THR A 205 3.29 -18.24 1.72
C THR A 205 4.37 -17.79 0.74
N LYS A 206 4.17 -16.67 0.04
CA LYS A 206 5.18 -16.09 -0.84
C LYS A 206 6.21 -15.31 -0.03
N SER A 207 7.45 -15.36 -0.47
CA SER A 207 8.57 -14.62 0.13
C SER A 207 8.91 -13.41 -0.72
N GLN A 208 8.95 -12.25 -0.09
CA GLN A 208 9.27 -10.97 -0.75
C GLN A 208 10.16 -10.16 0.19
N ARG A 209 11.47 -10.23 -0.01
CA ARG A 209 12.46 -9.45 0.75
C ARG A 209 12.74 -8.14 0.02
N VAL A 210 11.75 -7.23 0.06
CA VAL A 210 11.81 -5.95 -0.66
C VAL A 210 12.57 -4.90 0.14
N LEU A 211 13.45 -4.16 -0.54
CA LEU A 211 14.19 -3.05 0.03
C LEU A 211 13.83 -1.75 -0.70
N PRO A 212 13.61 -0.65 0.03
CA PRO A 212 13.26 0.66 -0.53
C PRO A 212 14.52 1.44 -0.91
N GLU A 213 15.28 0.97 -1.90
CA GLU A 213 16.58 1.55 -2.24
C GLU A 213 16.48 3.01 -2.63
N LYS A 214 15.52 3.37 -3.49
CA LYS A 214 15.31 4.76 -3.90
C LYS A 214 14.97 5.71 -2.76
N LEU A 215 14.20 5.24 -1.78
CA LEU A 215 13.87 6.04 -0.60
C LEU A 215 15.10 6.23 0.30
N ILE A 216 15.90 5.18 0.48
CA ILE A 216 17.15 5.25 1.24
C ILE A 216 18.14 6.22 0.57
N ASP A 217 18.33 6.11 -0.73
CA ASP A 217 19.23 6.98 -1.52
C ASP A 217 18.74 8.44 -1.55
N ALA A 218 17.44 8.65 -1.47
CA ALA A 218 16.84 9.98 -1.33
C ALA A 218 16.91 10.55 0.09
N GLY A 219 17.52 9.82 1.05
CA GLY A 219 17.60 10.25 2.45
C GLY A 219 16.24 10.33 3.12
N HIS A 220 15.36 9.35 2.86
CA HIS A 220 14.06 9.28 3.53
C HIS A 220 14.21 8.74 4.94
N ASP A 221 13.71 9.49 5.92
CA ASP A 221 13.69 9.08 7.33
C ASP A 221 12.39 8.37 7.67
N PHE A 222 12.48 7.07 7.95
CA PHE A 222 11.35 6.26 8.40
C PHE A 222 11.07 6.53 9.88
N ILE A 223 9.82 6.84 10.24
CA ILE A 223 9.40 6.95 11.65
C ILE A 223 9.50 5.58 12.33
N TYR A 224 9.05 4.55 11.61
CA TYR A 224 9.03 3.17 12.11
C TYR A 224 9.90 2.27 11.24
N ALA A 225 11.21 2.43 11.33
CA ALA A 225 12.17 1.61 10.59
C ALA A 225 12.19 0.14 11.06
N THR A 226 11.77 -0.14 12.30
CA THR A 226 11.74 -1.49 12.89
C THR A 226 10.32 -1.95 13.19
N LEU A 227 10.05 -3.26 13.01
CA LEU A 227 8.75 -3.83 13.31
C LEU A 227 8.33 -3.64 14.77
N GLU A 228 9.29 -3.74 15.70
CA GLU A 228 9.01 -3.55 17.12
C GLU A 228 8.45 -2.15 17.40
N ALA A 229 9.05 -1.11 16.82
CA ALA A 229 8.59 0.26 16.96
C ALA A 229 7.18 0.43 16.39
N ALA A 230 6.95 -0.07 15.15
CA ALA A 230 5.64 -0.01 14.50
C ALA A 230 4.54 -0.71 15.29
N LEU A 231 4.81 -1.93 15.79
CA LEU A 231 3.82 -2.67 16.57
C LEU A 231 3.60 -2.07 17.96
N LYS A 232 4.63 -1.51 18.60
CA LYS A 232 4.44 -0.79 19.87
C LYS A 232 3.50 0.38 19.71
N GLU A 233 3.66 1.17 18.64
CA GLU A 233 2.76 2.28 18.31
C GLU A 233 1.32 1.81 18.16
N GLU A 234 1.12 0.79 17.32
CA GLU A 234 -0.21 0.27 17.02
C GLU A 234 -0.91 -0.37 18.23
N PHE A 235 -0.16 -0.89 19.22
CA PHE A 235 -0.70 -1.59 20.38
C PHE A 235 -0.40 -0.90 21.72
N SER A 236 0.12 0.32 21.72
CA SER A 236 0.20 1.16 22.92
C SER A 236 -1.20 1.62 23.31
N ASP A 237 -1.46 1.71 24.61
CA ASP A 237 -2.73 2.28 25.14
C ASP A 237 -2.85 3.78 24.81
N GLU A 238 -1.71 4.43 24.47
CA GLU A 238 -1.61 5.82 24.01
C GLU A 238 -1.49 5.93 22.48
N GLY A 239 -1.65 4.82 21.74
CA GLY A 239 -1.47 4.79 20.30
C GLY A 239 -2.17 5.97 19.63
N VAL A 240 -1.40 6.77 18.92
CA VAL A 240 -1.94 7.88 18.12
C VAL A 240 -2.79 7.25 17.03
N SER A 241 -4.11 7.26 17.22
CA SER A 241 -5.05 7.04 16.12
C SER A 241 -4.66 8.01 15.01
N VAL A 242 -4.61 7.54 13.76
CA VAL A 242 -4.37 8.43 12.58
C VAL A 242 -5.36 9.60 12.60
N SER A 243 -6.51 9.46 13.28
CA SER A 243 -7.45 10.55 13.59
C SER A 243 -6.86 11.65 14.51
N LYS A 244 -5.69 11.42 15.14
CA LYS A 244 -4.98 12.41 15.96
C LYS A 244 -3.74 13.01 15.28
N ILE A 245 -3.39 12.59 14.08
CA ILE A 245 -2.46 13.36 13.27
C ILE A 245 -3.18 14.67 12.99
N ASP A 246 -2.66 15.76 13.51
CA ASP A 246 -3.22 17.09 13.24
C ASP A 246 -3.05 17.39 11.74
N THR A 247 -4.07 17.01 10.99
CA THR A 247 -4.11 17.23 9.54
C THR A 247 -4.13 18.71 9.19
N SER A 248 -4.34 19.61 10.18
CA SER A 248 -4.32 21.05 9.95
C SER A 248 -2.91 21.56 9.67
N GLU A 249 -1.88 21.05 10.37
CA GLU A 249 -0.49 21.42 10.08
C GLU A 249 0.00 20.86 8.75
N ILE A 250 -0.35 19.61 8.45
CA ILE A 250 -0.01 18.96 7.15
C ILE A 250 -0.71 19.69 6.01
N ASN A 251 -2.01 19.99 6.15
CA ASN A 251 -2.79 20.71 5.15
C ASN A 251 -2.25 22.11 4.89
N GLN A 252 -1.92 22.88 5.95
CA GLN A 252 -1.44 24.24 5.80
C GLN A 252 -0.08 24.27 5.07
N THR A 253 0.86 23.42 5.47
CA THR A 253 2.20 23.38 4.88
C THR A 253 2.19 22.87 3.43
N LEU A 254 1.32 21.88 3.11
CA LEU A 254 1.16 21.36 1.74
C LEU A 254 0.39 22.34 0.85
N LEU A 255 -0.67 22.98 1.36
CA LEU A 255 -1.47 23.96 0.60
C LEU A 255 -0.70 25.25 0.31
N ASP A 256 0.15 25.69 1.23
CA ASP A 256 1.00 26.88 1.03
C ASP A 256 2.11 26.65 -0.01
N ARG A 257 2.52 25.40 -0.23
CA ARG A 257 3.53 25.01 -1.22
C ARG A 257 2.98 24.63 -2.60
N ILE A 258 1.67 24.38 -2.70
CA ILE A 258 1.01 24.09 -3.97
C ILE A 258 0.42 25.39 -4.52
N PRO A 259 0.96 25.98 -5.59
CA PRO A 259 0.38 27.17 -6.19
C PRO A 259 -1.05 26.83 -6.64
N THR A 260 -1.99 27.57 -6.09
CA THR A 260 -3.44 27.59 -6.31
C THR A 260 -3.95 26.52 -7.27
N ILE A 261 -4.42 25.40 -6.71
CA ILE A 261 -5.18 24.42 -7.50
C ILE A 261 -6.48 25.11 -7.88
N SER A 262 -6.56 25.61 -9.09
CA SER A 262 -7.82 26.04 -9.70
C SER A 262 -8.78 24.87 -9.61
N ARG A 263 -9.98 25.11 -9.08
CA ARG A 263 -11.06 24.14 -8.97
C ARG A 263 -11.44 23.60 -10.35
N ALA A 264 -10.70 22.63 -10.86
CA ALA A 264 -11.13 21.85 -12.00
C ALA A 264 -12.21 20.89 -11.51
N LYS A 265 -13.46 21.15 -11.89
CA LYS A 265 -14.54 20.20 -11.73
C LYS A 265 -14.28 19.01 -12.65
N PHE A 266 -13.74 17.91 -12.12
CA PHE A 266 -13.77 16.64 -12.82
C PHE A 266 -15.16 16.03 -12.64
N GLN A 267 -15.95 16.01 -13.71
CA GLN A 267 -17.07 15.09 -13.85
C GLN A 267 -16.53 13.77 -14.40
N LEU A 268 -16.36 12.78 -13.55
CA LEU A 268 -16.27 11.40 -14.02
C LEU A 268 -17.67 10.99 -14.48
N GLU A 269 -17.80 10.44 -15.68
CA GLU A 269 -19.05 9.93 -16.26
C GLU A 269 -19.68 8.74 -15.51
N THR A 270 -19.31 8.50 -14.27
CA THR A 270 -19.89 7.50 -13.37
C THR A 270 -21.02 8.05 -12.49
N GLY A 271 -21.44 9.30 -12.69
CA GLY A 271 -22.62 9.88 -12.05
C GLY A 271 -22.47 10.20 -10.55
N VAL A 272 -21.29 10.04 -9.96
CA VAL A 272 -21.03 10.42 -8.57
C VAL A 272 -20.35 11.78 -8.53
N PRO A 273 -21.02 12.85 -8.05
CA PRO A 273 -20.39 14.14 -7.90
C PRO A 273 -19.37 14.09 -6.76
N LEU A 274 -18.08 14.23 -7.05
CA LEU A 274 -17.05 14.54 -6.05
C LEU A 274 -17.23 16.00 -5.62
N SER A 275 -18.26 16.28 -4.84
CA SER A 275 -18.54 17.61 -4.27
C SER A 275 -17.95 17.79 -2.87
N GLN A 276 -17.01 16.92 -2.47
CA GLN A 276 -16.42 16.96 -1.15
C GLN A 276 -15.15 17.82 -1.14
N PRO A 277 -14.93 18.63 -0.08
CA PRO A 277 -13.70 19.40 0.09
C PRO A 277 -12.46 18.50 0.13
N PRO A 278 -11.25 19.01 -0.22
CA PRO A 278 -10.00 18.26 -0.18
C PRO A 278 -9.72 17.57 1.16
N GLU A 279 -10.14 18.18 2.27
CA GLU A 279 -10.00 17.62 3.63
C GLU A 279 -10.76 16.30 3.80
N VAL A 280 -11.93 16.17 3.16
CA VAL A 280 -12.74 14.94 3.21
C VAL A 280 -12.07 13.84 2.40
N VAL A 281 -11.47 14.18 1.26
CA VAL A 281 -10.70 13.23 0.44
C VAL A 281 -9.48 12.74 1.22
N PHE A 282 -8.79 13.62 1.94
CA PHE A 282 -7.62 13.24 2.74
C PHE A 282 -8.01 12.40 3.97
N SER A 283 -9.09 12.75 4.69
CA SER A 283 -9.59 11.94 5.81
C SER A 283 -10.07 10.56 5.36
N PHE A 284 -10.61 10.46 4.14
CA PHE A 284 -10.99 9.19 3.52
C PHE A 284 -9.78 8.27 3.30
N PHE A 285 -8.64 8.81 2.87
CA PHE A 285 -7.41 8.03 2.67
C PHE A 285 -6.64 7.77 3.97
N SER A 286 -6.87 8.53 5.03
CA SER A 286 -6.26 8.29 6.34
C SER A 286 -6.89 7.11 7.10
N SER A 287 -8.07 6.65 6.69
CA SER A 287 -8.71 5.47 7.26
C SER A 287 -8.37 4.22 6.45
N ALA A 288 -7.57 3.31 7.02
CA ALA A 288 -7.25 2.02 6.42
C ALA A 288 -8.50 1.15 6.12
N LEU A 289 -9.64 1.45 6.77
CA LEU A 289 -10.95 0.84 6.52
C LEU A 289 -11.49 1.17 5.12
N ASN A 290 -11.14 2.33 4.57
CA ASN A 290 -11.67 2.76 3.28
C ASN A 290 -10.99 2.11 2.07
N LEU A 291 -9.83 1.47 2.25
CA LEU A 291 -9.22 0.64 1.20
C LEU A 291 -10.05 -0.63 0.89
N GLY A 292 -10.96 -1.03 1.80
CA GLY A 292 -11.90 -2.14 1.61
C GLY A 292 -13.33 -1.74 1.21
N SER A 293 -13.74 -0.49 1.42
CA SER A 293 -15.14 -0.04 1.29
C SER A 293 -15.48 0.74 0.02
N MET A 294 -14.54 0.87 -0.94
CA MET A 294 -14.80 1.51 -2.23
C MET A 294 -15.50 0.55 -3.21
N THR A 295 -16.67 0.08 -2.83
CA THR A 295 -17.59 -0.57 -3.78
C THR A 295 -18.98 0.05 -3.61
N PRO A 296 -19.66 0.43 -4.73
CA PRO A 296 -21.10 0.65 -4.70
C PRO A 296 -21.83 -0.64 -4.41
#